data_b6b5832be086afd60235e170f8646a02
#
_entry.id   b6b5832be086afd60235e170f8646a02
#
_cell.length_a   1.000
_cell.length_b   1.000
_cell.length_c   1.000
_cell.angle_alpha   90.00
_cell.angle_beta   90.00
_cell.angle_gamma   90.00
#
_symmetry.space_group_name_H-M   'P 1'
#
loop_
_entity.id
_entity.type
_entity.pdbx_description
1 polymer ?
#
loop_
_entity_poly.entity_id
_entity_poly.type
_entity_poly.pdbx_seq_one_letter_code
_entity_poly.pdbx_strand_id
1 'polypeptide(L)'
;GFRWLGRSISHLSRFLTGIEIHPGATIGRRVFIDHGMGVVIGEMAEVHDDCTIYQGVTLGGTSLVKGAKRHPTLERGVIVGANACVLGGFTVGEGARVGSGAVVTRPVPPGATAVGNPARIIAAETEAQRESAAAKMGFSAYGVTQGDDPVAQAMKGLIDNAGSHEHQIALLWQAIEKLSQRSRELPNDDCVPEEAQKGEHFDAERLNRLVK
;
A
#
# COMPACT_ATOMS: atom_id res chain seq x y z
N GLY A 1 43.12 -6.94 -7.01
CA GLY A 1 42.72 -5.59 -6.77
C GLY A 1 42.50 -5.25 -5.31
N PHE A 2 42.31 -3.99 -5.03
CA PHE A 2 42.20 -3.41 -3.69
C PHE A 2 40.81 -3.56 -3.04
N ARG A 3 40.19 -4.75 -3.14
CA ARG A 3 38.79 -4.97 -2.64
C ARG A 3 38.65 -4.69 -1.14
N TRP A 4 39.66 -5.13 -0.36
CA TRP A 4 39.69 -4.88 1.10
C TRP A 4 39.82 -3.38 1.42
N LEU A 5 40.55 -2.61 0.63
CA LEU A 5 40.69 -1.17 0.81
C LEU A 5 39.36 -0.46 0.54
N GLY A 6 38.64 -0.85 -0.53
CA GLY A 6 37.29 -0.34 -0.81
C GLY A 6 36.33 -0.62 0.34
N ARG A 7 36.36 -1.82 0.92
CA ARG A 7 35.55 -2.16 2.10
C ARG A 7 35.96 -1.32 3.34
N SER A 8 37.23 -1.13 3.57
CA SER A 8 37.67 -0.32 4.69
C SER A 8 37.25 1.13 4.57
N ILE A 9 37.32 1.72 3.37
CA ILE A 9 36.81 3.07 3.10
C ILE A 9 35.29 3.14 3.31
N SER A 10 34.52 2.14 2.81
CA SER A 10 33.10 2.06 3.00
C SER A 10 32.73 1.99 4.49
N HIS A 11 33.45 1.21 5.29
CA HIS A 11 33.24 1.13 6.74
C HIS A 11 33.55 2.44 7.47
N LEU A 12 34.61 3.12 7.07
CA LEU A 12 34.98 4.42 7.63
C LEU A 12 33.90 5.46 7.27
N SER A 13 33.43 5.47 6.02
CA SER A 13 32.33 6.33 5.58
C SER A 13 31.05 6.06 6.39
N ARG A 14 30.68 4.80 6.59
CA ARG A 14 29.54 4.43 7.43
C ARG A 14 29.69 4.93 8.86
N PHE A 15 30.88 4.79 9.46
CA PHE A 15 31.13 5.28 10.81
C PHE A 15 30.98 6.79 10.92
N LEU A 16 31.38 7.55 9.91
CA LEU A 16 31.32 9.01 9.91
C LEU A 16 29.94 9.56 9.54
N THR A 17 29.20 8.88 8.67
CA THR A 17 27.96 9.40 8.07
C THR A 17 26.70 8.61 8.46
N GLY A 18 26.85 7.39 8.98
CA GLY A 18 25.74 6.46 9.17
C GLY A 18 25.19 5.86 7.89
N ILE A 19 25.85 6.07 6.72
CA ILE A 19 25.43 5.57 5.41
C ILE A 19 26.37 4.45 4.97
N GLU A 20 25.82 3.27 4.67
CA GLU A 20 26.58 2.16 4.10
C GLU A 20 26.33 2.02 2.61
N ILE A 21 27.33 2.28 1.79
CA ILE A 21 27.30 1.98 0.36
C ILE A 21 28.38 0.92 0.09
N HIS A 22 27.95 -0.25 -0.41
CA HIS A 22 28.89 -1.29 -0.77
C HIS A 22 29.77 -0.84 -1.96
N PRO A 23 31.10 -1.07 -1.94
CA PRO A 23 32.00 -0.65 -3.03
C PRO A 23 31.64 -1.24 -4.41
N GLY A 24 30.87 -2.31 -4.47
CA GLY A 24 30.40 -2.92 -5.70
C GLY A 24 29.10 -2.35 -6.25
N ALA A 25 28.43 -1.47 -5.48
CA ALA A 25 27.21 -0.83 -5.94
C ALA A 25 27.49 0.15 -7.09
N THR A 26 26.55 0.25 -8.02
CA THR A 26 26.61 1.23 -9.11
C THR A 26 25.70 2.40 -8.77
N ILE A 27 26.27 3.60 -8.68
CA ILE A 27 25.54 4.84 -8.37
C ILE A 27 25.66 5.79 -9.57
N GLY A 28 24.53 6.22 -10.08
CA GLY A 28 24.39 7.16 -11.20
C GLY A 28 24.71 8.61 -10.80
N ARG A 29 24.33 9.53 -11.66
CA ARG A 29 24.54 10.96 -11.47
C ARG A 29 23.36 11.60 -10.75
N ARG A 30 23.61 12.67 -10.01
CA ARG A 30 22.59 13.47 -9.30
C ARG A 30 21.68 12.64 -8.40
N VAL A 31 22.23 11.53 -7.86
CA VAL A 31 21.54 10.77 -6.81
C VAL A 31 21.61 11.59 -5.52
N PHE A 32 20.43 11.86 -4.96
CA PHE A 32 20.30 12.62 -3.73
C PHE A 32 19.97 11.70 -2.57
N ILE A 33 20.77 11.70 -1.53
CA ILE A 33 20.51 10.95 -0.29
C ILE A 33 20.19 11.98 0.79
N ASP A 34 18.91 12.09 1.12
CA ASP A 34 18.42 13.06 2.08
C ASP A 34 18.32 12.45 3.48
N HIS A 35 18.82 13.17 4.48
CA HIS A 35 18.90 12.72 5.88
C HIS A 35 19.57 11.35 6.08
N GLY A 36 20.42 10.90 5.22
CA GLY A 36 21.00 9.60 4.93
C GLY A 36 21.28 8.60 6.05
N MET A 37 21.10 8.94 7.32
CA MET A 37 21.38 8.04 8.45
C MET A 37 20.65 6.71 8.30
N GLY A 38 21.39 5.59 8.42
CA GLY A 38 20.84 4.25 8.32
C GLY A 38 20.56 3.74 6.92
N VAL A 39 20.92 4.49 5.87
CA VAL A 39 20.85 4.01 4.48
C VAL A 39 21.84 2.88 4.26
N VAL A 40 21.37 1.77 3.65
CA VAL A 40 22.21 0.62 3.28
C VAL A 40 21.98 0.28 1.81
N ILE A 41 23.05 0.39 1.01
CA ILE A 41 23.05 0.03 -0.42
C ILE A 41 23.95 -1.18 -0.63
N GLY A 42 23.35 -2.31 -1.03
CA GLY A 42 24.00 -3.60 -1.17
C GLY A 42 24.90 -3.71 -2.41
N GLU A 43 25.72 -4.75 -2.45
CA GLU A 43 26.81 -4.98 -3.42
C GLU A 43 26.42 -4.86 -4.89
N MET A 44 25.27 -5.41 -5.27
CA MET A 44 24.82 -5.50 -6.67
C MET A 44 23.67 -4.53 -6.93
N ALA A 45 23.43 -3.58 -6.02
CA ALA A 45 22.43 -2.56 -6.24
C ALA A 45 22.87 -1.59 -7.34
N GLU A 46 21.95 -1.21 -8.18
CA GLU A 46 22.13 -0.21 -9.21
C GLU A 46 21.15 0.92 -8.95
N VAL A 47 21.67 2.12 -8.80
CA VAL A 47 20.87 3.34 -8.62
C VAL A 47 21.19 4.26 -9.79
N HIS A 48 20.22 4.44 -10.68
CA HIS A 48 20.39 5.27 -11.86
C HIS A 48 20.26 6.76 -11.52
N ASP A 49 20.39 7.59 -12.56
CA ASP A 49 20.41 9.05 -12.44
C ASP A 49 19.16 9.63 -11.77
N ASP A 50 19.32 10.76 -11.12
CA ASP A 50 18.22 11.58 -10.58
C ASP A 50 17.36 10.90 -9.50
N CYS A 51 17.84 9.78 -8.91
CA CYS A 51 17.14 9.11 -7.82
C CYS A 51 17.25 9.88 -6.50
N THR A 52 16.19 9.80 -5.67
CA THR A 52 16.19 10.33 -4.30
C THR A 52 15.96 9.21 -3.30
N ILE A 53 16.82 9.16 -2.28
CA ILE A 53 16.79 8.11 -1.25
C ILE A 53 16.76 8.79 0.12
N TYR A 54 15.78 8.45 0.95
CA TYR A 54 15.65 8.98 2.30
C TYR A 54 16.31 8.10 3.35
N GLN A 55 16.40 8.59 4.58
CA GLN A 55 17.02 7.89 5.72
C GLN A 55 16.44 6.50 5.95
N GLY A 56 17.28 5.59 6.46
CA GLY A 56 16.88 4.23 6.84
C GLY A 56 16.52 3.31 5.68
N VAL A 57 16.65 3.76 4.43
CA VAL A 57 16.37 2.92 3.26
C VAL A 57 17.36 1.78 3.15
N THR A 58 16.85 0.58 2.85
CA THR A 58 17.67 -0.61 2.57
C THR A 58 17.43 -1.09 1.14
N LEU A 59 18.48 -1.06 0.31
CA LEU A 59 18.52 -1.75 -0.99
C LEU A 59 19.22 -3.10 -0.79
N GLY A 60 18.43 -4.11 -0.39
CA GLY A 60 18.92 -5.38 0.12
C GLY A 60 18.75 -6.56 -0.81
N GLY A 61 19.42 -7.66 -0.48
CA GLY A 61 19.34 -8.92 -1.22
C GLY A 61 18.51 -9.95 -0.47
N THR A 62 17.83 -10.82 -1.22
CA THR A 62 17.03 -11.93 -0.68
C THR A 62 17.61 -13.30 -1.03
N SER A 63 18.59 -13.38 -1.93
CA SER A 63 19.19 -14.64 -2.39
C SER A 63 20.62 -14.80 -1.91
N LEU A 64 20.98 -16.02 -1.52
CA LEU A 64 22.35 -16.45 -1.19
C LEU A 64 23.02 -17.17 -2.37
N VAL A 65 22.36 -17.31 -3.51
CA VAL A 65 22.91 -17.98 -4.68
C VAL A 65 24.06 -17.14 -5.24
N LYS A 66 25.24 -17.75 -5.30
CA LYS A 66 26.45 -17.08 -5.80
C LYS A 66 26.28 -16.66 -7.27
N GLY A 67 26.54 -15.40 -7.57
CA GLY A 67 26.46 -14.84 -8.92
C GLY A 67 25.08 -14.41 -9.40
N ALA A 68 24.01 -14.78 -8.71
CA ALA A 68 22.68 -14.26 -9.02
C ALA A 68 22.54 -12.80 -8.58
N LYS A 69 21.88 -11.98 -9.41
CA LYS A 69 21.50 -10.61 -9.00
C LYS A 69 20.51 -10.70 -7.85
N ARG A 70 20.89 -10.16 -6.70
CA ARG A 70 20.10 -10.23 -5.46
C ARG A 70 19.68 -8.87 -4.91
N HIS A 71 20.25 -7.78 -5.43
CA HIS A 71 19.93 -6.42 -5.01
C HIS A 71 19.17 -5.69 -6.12
N PRO A 72 18.32 -4.72 -5.77
CA PRO A 72 17.46 -4.05 -6.72
C PRO A 72 18.22 -3.11 -7.68
N THR A 73 17.55 -2.83 -8.80
CA THR A 73 17.87 -1.74 -9.71
C THR A 73 16.82 -0.66 -9.54
N LEU A 74 17.22 0.56 -9.20
CA LEU A 74 16.38 1.75 -9.24
C LEU A 74 16.62 2.46 -10.58
N GLU A 75 15.59 2.57 -11.41
CA GLU A 75 15.69 3.31 -12.65
C GLU A 75 15.67 4.82 -12.40
N ARG A 76 15.83 5.60 -13.47
CA ARG A 76 15.93 7.05 -13.39
C ARG A 76 14.78 7.70 -12.65
N GLY A 77 15.10 8.66 -11.78
CA GLY A 77 14.10 9.48 -11.10
C GLY A 77 13.27 8.77 -10.03
N VAL A 78 13.65 7.56 -9.64
CA VAL A 78 12.98 6.82 -8.56
C VAL A 78 13.16 7.55 -7.24
N ILE A 79 12.07 7.62 -6.46
CA ILE A 79 12.07 8.17 -5.10
C ILE A 79 11.79 7.04 -4.12
N VAL A 80 12.68 6.86 -3.12
CA VAL A 80 12.52 5.86 -2.07
C VAL A 80 12.36 6.54 -0.73
N GLY A 81 11.17 6.47 -0.17
CA GLY A 81 10.79 7.09 1.10
C GLY A 81 11.49 6.50 2.31
N ALA A 82 11.46 7.24 3.42
CA ALA A 82 12.17 6.92 4.65
C ALA A 82 11.83 5.51 5.19
N ASN A 83 12.86 4.79 5.65
CA ASN A 83 12.75 3.44 6.23
C ASN A 83 12.14 2.38 5.28
N ALA A 84 12.06 2.65 3.98
CA ALA A 84 11.62 1.65 3.03
C ALA A 84 12.70 0.58 2.79
N CYS A 85 12.25 -0.67 2.61
CA CYS A 85 13.10 -1.80 2.29
C CYS A 85 12.76 -2.32 0.89
N VAL A 86 13.72 -2.24 -0.05
CA VAL A 86 13.58 -2.81 -1.40
C VAL A 86 14.48 -4.05 -1.45
N LEU A 87 13.87 -5.24 -1.44
CA LEU A 87 14.54 -6.49 -1.17
C LEU A 87 14.41 -7.47 -2.33
N GLY A 88 15.50 -7.67 -3.08
CA GLY A 88 15.55 -8.64 -4.19
C GLY A 88 16.16 -8.08 -5.46
N GLY A 89 16.49 -8.97 -6.41
CA GLY A 89 17.14 -8.64 -7.68
C GLY A 89 16.16 -8.23 -8.78
N PHE A 90 15.26 -7.30 -8.50
CA PHE A 90 14.27 -6.80 -9.46
C PHE A 90 14.44 -5.29 -9.72
N THR A 91 13.65 -4.77 -10.63
CA THR A 91 13.69 -3.36 -11.05
C THR A 91 12.52 -2.58 -10.45
N VAL A 92 12.85 -1.39 -9.96
CA VAL A 92 11.90 -0.31 -9.66
C VAL A 92 11.96 0.65 -10.85
N GLY A 93 10.86 0.74 -11.61
CA GLY A 93 10.82 1.42 -12.90
C GLY A 93 10.95 2.93 -12.82
N GLU A 94 11.24 3.55 -13.95
CA GLU A 94 11.50 4.98 -14.08
C GLU A 94 10.40 5.85 -13.45
N GLY A 95 10.79 6.82 -12.64
CA GLY A 95 9.86 7.74 -11.97
C GLY A 95 8.95 7.10 -10.92
N ALA A 96 9.12 5.80 -10.62
CA ALA A 96 8.33 5.15 -9.60
C ALA A 96 8.64 5.69 -8.20
N ARG A 97 7.67 5.55 -7.30
CA ARG A 97 7.78 5.99 -5.91
C ARG A 97 7.63 4.82 -4.95
N VAL A 98 8.47 4.76 -3.95
CA VAL A 98 8.36 3.81 -2.84
C VAL A 98 8.02 4.61 -1.58
N GLY A 99 6.86 4.37 -1.02
CA GLY A 99 6.38 5.07 0.18
C GLY A 99 7.22 4.75 1.41
N SER A 100 7.23 5.66 2.38
CA SER A 100 7.94 5.48 3.65
C SER A 100 7.49 4.21 4.38
N GLY A 101 8.44 3.45 4.91
CA GLY A 101 8.18 2.18 5.61
C GLY A 101 7.71 1.02 4.74
N ALA A 102 7.65 1.19 3.42
CA ALA A 102 7.21 0.11 2.52
C ALA A 102 8.25 -1.01 2.43
N VAL A 103 7.77 -2.26 2.36
CA VAL A 103 8.61 -3.46 2.13
C VAL A 103 8.32 -4.02 0.75
N VAL A 104 9.16 -3.67 -0.22
CA VAL A 104 9.02 -4.05 -1.63
C VAL A 104 9.82 -5.31 -1.91
N THR A 105 9.15 -6.36 -2.37
CA THR A 105 9.73 -7.67 -2.68
C THR A 105 9.47 -8.14 -4.12
N ARG A 106 8.92 -7.25 -4.96
CA ARG A 106 8.58 -7.54 -6.36
C ARG A 106 8.75 -6.28 -7.23
N PRO A 107 8.88 -6.44 -8.56
CA PRO A 107 9.06 -5.31 -9.47
C PRO A 107 7.97 -4.25 -9.32
N VAL A 108 8.37 -2.97 -9.46
CA VAL A 108 7.47 -1.81 -9.46
C VAL A 108 7.46 -1.23 -10.87
N PRO A 109 6.30 -1.12 -11.54
CA PRO A 109 6.21 -0.52 -12.86
C PRO A 109 6.64 0.95 -12.89
N PRO A 110 7.06 1.47 -14.06
CA PRO A 110 7.36 2.89 -14.21
C PRO A 110 6.20 3.79 -13.76
N GLY A 111 6.50 4.88 -13.08
CA GLY A 111 5.55 5.85 -12.57
C GLY A 111 4.59 5.35 -11.46
N ALA A 112 4.64 4.06 -11.12
CA ALA A 112 3.79 3.49 -10.09
C ALA A 112 4.29 3.81 -8.68
N THR A 113 3.39 3.73 -7.71
CA THR A 113 3.71 3.92 -6.29
C THR A 113 3.58 2.59 -5.53
N ALA A 114 4.63 2.20 -4.78
CA ALA A 114 4.63 1.02 -3.92
C ALA A 114 4.50 1.45 -2.45
N VAL A 115 3.47 0.99 -1.74
CA VAL A 115 3.20 1.38 -0.34
C VAL A 115 2.80 0.19 0.53
N GLY A 116 3.18 0.24 1.80
CA GLY A 116 2.78 -0.74 2.82
C GLY A 116 3.77 -1.89 3.02
N ASN A 117 3.46 -2.77 3.96
CA ASN A 117 4.25 -3.95 4.32
C ASN A 117 3.32 -5.18 4.45
N PRO A 118 3.38 -6.15 3.50
CA PRO A 118 4.13 -6.11 2.24
C PRO A 118 3.58 -5.04 1.28
N ALA A 119 4.47 -4.50 0.39
CA ALA A 119 4.09 -3.41 -0.49
C ALA A 119 3.04 -3.83 -1.53
N ARG A 120 2.00 -3.03 -1.64
CA ARG A 120 1.05 -3.03 -2.76
C ARG A 120 1.46 -1.97 -3.79
N ILE A 121 1.23 -2.27 -5.05
CA ILE A 121 1.59 -1.38 -6.16
C ILE A 121 0.33 -0.69 -6.64
N ILE A 122 0.38 0.64 -6.69
CA ILE A 122 -0.69 1.52 -7.19
C ILE A 122 -0.22 2.03 -8.55
N ALA A 123 -1.01 1.80 -9.60
CA ALA A 123 -0.68 2.25 -10.94
C ALA A 123 -0.70 3.80 -11.03
N ALA A 124 0.15 4.37 -11.87
CA ALA A 124 0.28 5.82 -12.06
C ALA A 124 -1.05 6.50 -12.44
N GLU A 125 -1.85 5.87 -13.30
CA GLU A 125 -3.16 6.38 -13.71
C GLU A 125 -4.15 6.52 -12.54
N THR A 126 -4.12 5.55 -11.62
CA THR A 126 -4.96 5.56 -10.41
C THR A 126 -4.52 6.66 -9.44
N GLU A 127 -3.21 6.93 -9.36
CA GLU A 127 -2.66 7.98 -8.51
C GLU A 127 -3.01 9.37 -9.04
N ALA A 128 -2.87 9.61 -10.35
CA ALA A 128 -3.27 10.86 -10.98
C ALA A 128 -4.77 11.17 -10.80
N GLN A 129 -5.62 10.14 -10.85
CA GLN A 129 -7.06 10.29 -10.57
C GLN A 129 -7.32 10.66 -9.11
N ARG A 130 -6.57 10.08 -8.17
CA ARG A 130 -6.66 10.39 -6.73
C ARG A 130 -6.14 11.78 -6.41
N GLU A 131 -5.00 12.19 -6.99
CA GLU A 131 -4.47 13.54 -6.83
C GLU A 131 -5.44 14.59 -7.37
N SER A 132 -6.07 14.35 -8.52
CA SER A 132 -7.07 15.24 -9.10
C SER A 132 -8.33 15.34 -8.23
N ALA A 133 -8.76 14.24 -7.62
CA ALA A 133 -9.89 14.22 -6.69
C ALA A 133 -9.55 14.93 -5.38
N ALA A 134 -8.36 14.72 -4.83
CA ALA A 134 -7.87 15.38 -3.62
C ALA A 134 -7.71 16.89 -3.82
N ALA A 135 -7.18 17.32 -4.99
CA ALA A 135 -7.06 18.72 -5.34
C ALA A 135 -8.43 19.42 -5.44
N LYS A 136 -9.44 18.73 -5.98
CA LYS A 136 -10.82 19.24 -6.04
C LYS A 136 -11.45 19.39 -4.65
N MET A 137 -11.02 18.61 -3.67
CA MET A 137 -11.49 18.70 -2.28
C MET A 137 -10.66 19.67 -1.42
N GLY A 138 -9.69 20.40 -1.99
CA GLY A 138 -8.85 21.37 -1.28
C GLY A 138 -7.85 20.75 -0.31
N PHE A 139 -7.53 19.45 -0.47
CA PHE A 139 -6.61 18.71 0.38
C PHE A 139 -5.30 18.42 -0.36
N SER A 140 -4.24 19.09 0.03
CA SER A 140 -2.87 18.79 -0.38
C SER A 140 -2.03 18.67 0.88
N ALA A 141 -1.73 17.47 1.34
CA ALA A 141 -0.67 17.26 2.32
C ALA A 141 -0.19 15.80 2.30
N TYR A 142 1.08 15.59 2.01
CA TYR A 142 1.90 14.42 2.35
C TYR A 142 1.36 13.03 2.02
N GLY A 143 0.46 12.88 1.03
CA GLY A 143 0.07 11.57 0.49
C GLY A 143 -0.68 10.62 1.46
N VAL A 144 -1.16 11.12 2.58
CA VAL A 144 -1.98 10.35 3.54
C VAL A 144 -3.39 10.94 3.54
N THR A 145 -4.23 10.47 2.64
CA THR A 145 -5.68 10.69 2.76
C THR A 145 -6.24 9.70 3.78
N GLN A 146 -7.09 10.18 4.69
CA GLN A 146 -7.77 9.34 5.70
C GLN A 146 -8.60 8.18 5.10
N GLY A 147 -8.73 8.14 3.76
CA GLY A 147 -9.40 7.07 3.03
C GLY A 147 -8.51 5.92 2.58
N ASP A 148 -7.19 5.98 2.81
CA ASP A 148 -6.23 4.99 2.29
C ASP A 148 -5.86 3.86 3.27
N ASP A 149 -6.44 3.86 4.47
CA ASP A 149 -6.31 2.72 5.38
C ASP A 149 -7.09 1.53 4.81
N PRO A 150 -6.39 0.42 4.43
CA PRO A 150 -7.05 -0.78 3.91
C PRO A 150 -8.07 -1.38 4.87
N VAL A 151 -7.85 -1.22 6.17
CA VAL A 151 -8.78 -1.70 7.21
C VAL A 151 -10.02 -0.82 7.22
N ALA A 152 -9.87 0.50 7.17
CA ALA A 152 -10.99 1.42 7.10
C ALA A 152 -11.81 1.24 5.80
N GLN A 153 -11.16 1.00 4.65
CA GLN A 153 -11.84 0.70 3.39
C GLN A 153 -12.56 -0.65 3.43
N ALA A 154 -11.95 -1.69 3.99
CA ALA A 154 -12.59 -3.00 4.15
C ALA A 154 -13.78 -2.91 5.11
N MET A 155 -13.65 -2.20 6.23
CA MET A 155 -14.75 -1.97 7.18
C MET A 155 -15.88 -1.18 6.55
N LYS A 156 -15.58 -0.13 5.79
CA LYS A 156 -16.60 0.64 5.06
C LYS A 156 -17.31 -0.23 4.03
N GLY A 157 -16.58 -1.04 3.26
CA GLY A 157 -17.17 -2.00 2.34
C GLY A 157 -18.07 -3.05 3.03
N LEU A 158 -17.69 -3.51 4.22
CA LEU A 158 -18.52 -4.42 5.02
C LEU A 158 -19.79 -3.73 5.53
N ILE A 159 -19.68 -2.48 5.98
CA ILE A 159 -20.82 -1.68 6.47
C ILE A 159 -21.81 -1.41 5.32
N ASP A 160 -21.31 -0.99 4.14
CA ASP A 160 -22.13 -0.73 2.96
C ASP A 160 -22.84 -2.01 2.47
N ASN A 161 -22.13 -3.15 2.53
CA ASN A 161 -22.71 -4.46 2.16
C ASN A 161 -23.77 -4.92 3.17
N ALA A 162 -23.53 -4.73 4.48
CA ALA A 162 -24.51 -5.02 5.51
C ALA A 162 -25.78 -4.15 5.35
N GLY A 163 -25.62 -2.85 5.06
CA GLY A 163 -26.75 -1.96 4.77
C GLY A 163 -27.55 -2.37 3.52
N SER A 164 -26.85 -2.85 2.47
CA SER A 164 -27.50 -3.38 1.27
C SER A 164 -28.30 -4.66 1.56
N HIS A 165 -27.74 -5.57 2.36
CA HIS A 165 -28.45 -6.77 2.78
C HIS A 165 -29.69 -6.46 3.61
N GLU A 166 -29.61 -5.50 4.51
CA GLU A 166 -30.76 -5.06 5.31
C GLU A 166 -31.89 -4.51 4.43
N HIS A 167 -31.53 -3.69 3.44
CA HIS A 167 -32.50 -3.21 2.45
C HIS A 167 -33.16 -4.35 1.65
N GLN A 168 -32.36 -5.34 1.22
CA GLN A 168 -32.89 -6.52 0.53
C GLN A 168 -33.83 -7.35 1.41
N ILE A 169 -33.46 -7.52 2.69
CA ILE A 169 -34.32 -8.20 3.67
C ILE A 169 -35.65 -7.44 3.85
N ALA A 170 -35.59 -6.12 3.97
CA ALA A 170 -36.77 -5.30 4.09
C ALA A 170 -37.73 -5.43 2.85
N LEU A 171 -37.14 -5.47 1.64
CA LEU A 171 -37.91 -5.70 0.41
C LEU A 171 -38.50 -7.12 0.38
N LEU A 172 -37.82 -8.13 0.84
CA LEU A 172 -38.34 -9.51 0.95
C LEU A 172 -39.48 -9.59 1.96
N TRP A 173 -39.36 -8.94 3.11
CA TRP A 173 -40.46 -8.85 4.09
C TRP A 173 -41.70 -8.18 3.51
N GLN A 174 -41.53 -7.07 2.79
CA GLN A 174 -42.64 -6.42 2.11
C GLN A 174 -43.32 -7.34 1.06
N ALA A 175 -42.52 -8.12 0.32
CA ALA A 175 -43.05 -9.07 -0.64
C ALA A 175 -43.80 -10.21 0.05
N ILE A 176 -43.27 -10.76 1.16
CA ILE A 176 -43.91 -11.79 1.97
C ILE A 176 -45.24 -11.27 2.56
N GLU A 177 -45.26 -10.04 3.08
CA GLU A 177 -46.46 -9.43 3.63
C GLU A 177 -47.54 -9.26 2.57
N LYS A 178 -47.19 -8.78 1.35
CA LYS A 178 -48.12 -8.70 0.22
C LYS A 178 -48.65 -10.07 -0.20
N LEU A 179 -47.79 -11.09 -0.21
CA LEU A 179 -48.21 -12.48 -0.52
C LEU A 179 -49.15 -13.04 0.57
N SER A 180 -48.82 -12.79 1.84
CA SER A 180 -49.66 -13.18 2.98
C SER A 180 -51.03 -12.50 2.96
N GLN A 181 -51.08 -11.19 2.62
CA GLN A 181 -52.36 -10.48 2.45
C GLN A 181 -53.18 -11.06 1.31
N ARG A 182 -52.52 -11.39 0.18
CA ARG A 182 -53.18 -12.01 -0.98
C ARG A 182 -53.62 -13.46 -0.69
N SER A 183 -52.91 -14.18 0.19
CA SER A 183 -53.30 -15.52 0.62
C SER A 183 -54.47 -15.52 1.62
N ARG A 184 -54.64 -14.43 2.39
CA ARG A 184 -55.78 -14.24 3.30
C ARG A 184 -57.09 -13.91 2.59
N GLU A 185 -57.02 -13.45 1.35
CA GLU A 185 -58.19 -13.25 0.47
C GLU A 185 -58.67 -14.59 -0.13
N LEU A 186 -57.90 -15.68 0.03
CA LEU A 186 -58.31 -17.06 -0.31
C LEU A 186 -58.64 -17.75 1.03
N PRO A 187 -59.84 -18.36 1.19
CA PRO A 187 -60.23 -18.98 2.45
C PRO A 187 -59.41 -20.24 2.74
N ASN A 188 -58.80 -20.30 3.91
CA ASN A 188 -58.08 -21.39 4.61
C ASN A 188 -56.57 -21.31 4.62
N ASP A 189 -55.95 -21.24 5.70
CA ASP A 189 -55.58 -22.04 6.82
C ASP A 189 -54.28 -21.54 7.48
N ASP A 190 -54.22 -21.64 8.77
CA ASP A 190 -53.21 -21.25 9.72
C ASP A 190 -51.80 -21.71 9.40
N CYS A 191 -50.84 -20.76 9.39
CA CYS A 191 -49.48 -20.95 9.96
C CYS A 191 -48.61 -19.71 9.71
N VAL A 192 -48.52 -18.80 10.68
CA VAL A 192 -47.43 -17.80 10.75
C VAL A 192 -46.85 -17.85 12.15
N PRO A 193 -45.55 -18.12 12.33
CA PRO A 193 -44.89 -18.08 13.65
C PRO A 193 -44.74 -16.63 14.13
N GLU A 194 -45.22 -16.33 15.32
CA GLU A 194 -45.22 -15.02 15.99
C GLU A 194 -43.81 -14.53 16.44
N GLU A 195 -42.78 -15.36 16.29
CA GLU A 195 -41.44 -15.10 16.84
C GLU A 195 -40.45 -14.31 15.94
N ALA A 196 -40.83 -13.98 14.72
CA ALA A 196 -39.93 -13.34 13.76
C ALA A 196 -39.81 -11.80 13.89
N GLN A 197 -40.43 -11.16 14.89
CA GLN A 197 -40.52 -9.68 14.96
C GLN A 197 -39.46 -9.01 15.88
N LYS A 198 -38.50 -9.73 16.45
CA LYS A 198 -37.40 -9.15 17.29
C LYS A 198 -36.03 -9.39 16.70
N GLY A 199 -35.81 -8.96 15.47
CA GLY A 199 -34.48 -8.82 14.92
C GLY A 199 -33.86 -7.49 15.41
N GLU A 200 -32.64 -7.54 15.95
CA GLU A 200 -31.86 -6.33 16.24
C GLU A 200 -31.66 -5.54 14.95
N HIS A 201 -32.11 -4.29 14.93
CA HIS A 201 -31.99 -3.40 13.77
C HIS A 201 -30.51 -2.99 13.58
N PHE A 202 -29.94 -3.23 12.42
CA PHE A 202 -28.57 -2.85 12.09
C PHE A 202 -28.47 -1.35 11.86
N ASP A 203 -27.73 -0.64 12.72
CA ASP A 203 -27.51 0.80 12.64
C ASP A 203 -26.19 1.13 11.90
N ALA A 204 -26.28 1.22 10.58
CA ALA A 204 -25.17 1.56 9.71
C ALA A 204 -24.59 2.95 9.98
N GLU A 205 -25.41 3.93 10.41
CA GLU A 205 -24.95 5.29 10.71
C GLU A 205 -24.10 5.34 12.00
N ARG A 206 -24.47 4.54 13.00
CA ARG A 206 -23.73 4.42 14.25
C ARG A 206 -22.37 3.80 14.00
N LEU A 207 -22.27 2.77 13.17
CA LEU A 207 -20.99 2.12 12.81
C LEU A 207 -20.11 3.02 11.96
N ASN A 208 -20.66 3.76 11.01
CA ASN A 208 -19.90 4.71 10.19
C ASN A 208 -19.32 5.88 11.01
N ARG A 209 -19.90 6.20 12.17
CA ARG A 209 -19.33 7.21 13.12
C ARG A 209 -18.14 6.69 13.91
N LEU A 210 -18.00 5.39 14.09
CA LEU A 210 -16.89 4.76 14.82
C LEU A 210 -15.65 4.55 13.95
N VAL A 211 -15.78 4.65 12.63
CA VAL A 211 -14.70 4.43 11.64
C VAL A 211 -14.12 5.76 11.11
N LYS A 212 -14.62 6.89 11.59
CA LYS A 212 -14.02 8.22 11.39
C LYS A 212 -13.00 8.52 12.50
#